data_4ce1496ae9d40ec52f41f89752200f2f
#
_entry.id   4ce1496ae9d40ec52f41f89752200f2f
#
_cell.length_a   1.000
_cell.length_b   1.000
_cell.length_c   1.000
_cell.angle_alpha   90.00
_cell.angle_beta   90.00
_cell.angle_gamma   90.00
#
_symmetry.space_group_name_H-M   'P 1'
#
loop_
_entity.id
_entity.type
_entity.pdbx_description
1 polymer ?
#
loop_
_entity_poly.entity_id
_entity_poly.type
_entity_poly.pdbx_seq_one_letter_code
_entity_poly.pdbx_strand_id
1 'polypeptide(L)'
;MKSLSFKNLVFFLLFLPSISFAKEWNFDVLMDDKLIGEHFFQLKEEGKFNQLTSNAQFKVTLLSIPVYKYKHISQELWNKDCLHAIESSTQDGGDDYKVLGKTEANTFKLIEPTKEAFAADCPMTFSYWNPLMLKQKKLLNVQSGEYTEVSIKYLGKKSIKVKNENLEADSYQILAPKINIQLWYKESKEWVKLESITPDNHHIVYTLK
;
A
#
# COMPACT_ATOMS: atom_id res chain seq x y z
N MET A 1 29.10 56.88 -39.90
CA MET A 1 29.36 55.67 -39.05
C MET A 1 28.31 55.65 -37.96
N LYS A 2 27.33 54.77 -38.08
CA LYS A 2 26.26 54.62 -37.09
C LYS A 2 26.60 53.41 -36.19
N SER A 3 26.76 53.64 -34.88
CA SER A 3 27.01 52.67 -33.84
C SER A 3 25.73 51.86 -33.59
N LEU A 4 25.74 50.51 -33.79
CA LEU A 4 24.70 49.63 -33.37
C LEU A 4 24.91 49.27 -31.88
N SER A 5 23.99 49.72 -31.07
CA SER A 5 23.92 49.31 -29.66
C SER A 5 23.27 47.92 -29.54
N PHE A 6 24.05 46.92 -29.13
CA PHE A 6 23.57 45.55 -28.84
C PHE A 6 22.93 45.56 -27.45
N LYS A 7 21.59 45.54 -27.38
CA LYS A 7 20.87 45.33 -26.11
C LYS A 7 20.93 43.85 -25.72
N ASN A 8 21.65 43.53 -24.66
CA ASN A 8 21.67 42.22 -24.03
C ASN A 8 20.27 41.91 -23.48
N LEU A 9 19.57 40.98 -24.14
CA LEU A 9 18.32 40.41 -23.65
C LEU A 9 18.68 39.26 -22.67
N VAL A 10 18.62 39.52 -21.37
CA VAL A 10 18.80 38.50 -20.33
C VAL A 10 17.51 37.68 -20.29
N PHE A 11 17.58 36.45 -20.79
CA PHE A 11 16.47 35.49 -20.72
C PHE A 11 16.44 34.88 -19.30
N PHE A 12 15.54 35.34 -18.47
CA PHE A 12 15.33 34.84 -17.12
C PHE A 12 14.55 33.53 -17.23
N LEU A 13 15.24 32.37 -17.14
CA LEU A 13 14.61 31.04 -17.07
C LEU A 13 13.88 30.93 -15.73
N LEU A 14 12.55 31.06 -15.76
CA LEU A 14 11.69 30.76 -14.63
C LEU A 14 11.71 29.23 -14.37
N PHE A 15 12.48 28.82 -13.39
CA PHE A 15 12.39 27.48 -12.81
C PHE A 15 11.04 27.36 -12.06
N LEU A 16 10.02 26.80 -12.71
CA LEU A 16 8.79 26.42 -12.03
C LEU A 16 9.08 25.15 -11.22
N PRO A 17 8.88 25.17 -9.89
CA PRO A 17 9.01 23.95 -9.09
C PRO A 17 7.95 22.94 -9.57
N SER A 18 8.37 21.73 -9.88
CA SER A 18 7.47 20.61 -10.16
C SER A 18 6.67 20.31 -8.88
N ILE A 19 5.38 20.57 -8.90
CA ILE A 19 4.48 20.20 -7.81
C ILE A 19 4.30 18.69 -7.88
N SER A 20 4.98 17.95 -7.02
CA SER A 20 4.75 16.53 -6.84
C SER A 20 3.45 16.35 -6.06
N PHE A 21 2.43 15.76 -6.67
CA PHE A 21 1.19 15.39 -5.98
C PHE A 21 1.42 14.08 -5.24
N ALA A 22 1.34 14.13 -3.90
CA ALA A 22 1.26 12.93 -3.09
C ALA A 22 -0.22 12.54 -2.93
N LYS A 23 -0.55 11.27 -3.13
CA LYS A 23 -1.85 10.70 -2.77
C LYS A 23 -1.74 10.02 -1.42
N GLU A 24 -2.68 10.31 -0.53
CA GLU A 24 -2.65 9.83 0.85
C GLU A 24 -3.95 9.11 1.22
N TRP A 25 -3.81 8.07 2.04
CA TRP A 25 -4.92 7.39 2.69
C TRP A 25 -4.58 7.29 4.18
N ASN A 26 -5.49 7.73 5.00
CA ASN A 26 -5.39 7.61 6.45
C ASN A 26 -6.62 6.87 6.98
N PHE A 27 -6.41 5.69 7.51
CA PHE A 27 -7.47 4.83 8.01
C PHE A 27 -7.42 4.73 9.53
N ASP A 28 -8.59 4.86 10.16
CA ASP A 28 -8.82 4.26 11.47
C ASP A 28 -9.00 2.75 11.29
N VAL A 29 -8.38 1.97 12.16
CA VAL A 29 -8.47 0.51 12.15
C VAL A 29 -9.22 0.05 13.40
N LEU A 30 -10.33 -0.65 13.16
CA LEU A 30 -11.18 -1.21 14.21
C LEU A 30 -11.02 -2.73 14.23
N MET A 31 -11.09 -3.33 15.40
CA MET A 31 -11.23 -4.77 15.63
C MET A 31 -12.47 -4.98 16.47
N ASP A 32 -13.45 -5.73 15.93
CA ASP A 32 -14.75 -5.98 16.58
C ASP A 32 -15.38 -4.66 17.08
N ASP A 33 -15.47 -3.67 16.16
CA ASP A 33 -16.01 -2.31 16.38
C ASP A 33 -15.22 -1.44 17.38
N LYS A 34 -14.07 -1.88 17.89
CA LYS A 34 -13.22 -1.09 18.77
C LYS A 34 -12.03 -0.54 18.02
N LEU A 35 -11.79 0.77 18.11
CA LEU A 35 -10.61 1.40 17.55
C LEU A 35 -9.34 0.82 18.19
N ILE A 36 -8.47 0.25 17.37
CA ILE A 36 -7.19 -0.33 17.81
C ILE A 36 -5.98 0.46 17.31
N GLY A 37 -6.16 1.37 16.36
CA GLY A 37 -5.06 2.19 15.84
C GLY A 37 -5.34 2.75 14.46
N GLU A 38 -4.25 3.07 13.74
CA GLU A 38 -4.29 3.74 12.46
C GLU A 38 -3.34 3.08 11.46
N HIS A 39 -3.66 3.22 10.17
CA HIS A 39 -2.80 2.85 9.07
C HIS A 39 -2.75 3.99 8.04
N PHE A 40 -1.57 4.54 7.85
CA PHE A 40 -1.30 5.62 6.91
C PHE A 40 -0.56 5.07 5.68
N PHE A 41 -0.98 5.55 4.50
CA PHE A 41 -0.31 5.29 3.23
C PHE A 41 -0.07 6.61 2.50
N GLN A 42 1.09 6.74 1.88
CA GLN A 42 1.42 7.87 1.02
C GLN A 42 2.08 7.36 -0.26
N LEU A 43 1.51 7.75 -1.41
CA LEU A 43 2.04 7.48 -2.73
C LEU A 43 2.57 8.76 -3.33
N LYS A 44 3.86 8.78 -3.69
CA LYS A 44 4.54 9.91 -4.35
C LYS A 44 5.08 9.47 -5.69
N GLU A 45 4.99 10.35 -6.68
CA GLU A 45 5.67 10.18 -7.96
C GLU A 45 7.09 10.73 -7.87
N GLU A 46 8.10 9.90 -8.14
CA GLU A 46 9.52 10.26 -8.15
C GLU A 46 10.16 9.89 -9.49
N GLY A 47 10.11 10.83 -10.43
CA GLY A 47 10.61 10.62 -11.79
C GLY A 47 9.83 9.52 -12.53
N LYS A 48 10.48 8.39 -12.81
CA LYS A 48 9.83 7.23 -13.45
C LYS A 48 9.25 6.22 -12.48
N PHE A 49 9.41 6.46 -11.18
CA PHE A 49 8.97 5.56 -10.12
C PHE A 49 7.82 6.17 -9.33
N ASN A 50 7.01 5.29 -8.75
CA ASN A 50 6.08 5.62 -7.69
C ASN A 50 6.63 5.06 -6.38
N GLN A 51 6.75 5.89 -5.35
CA GLN A 51 7.13 5.47 -4.01
C GLN A 51 5.90 5.39 -3.14
N LEU A 52 5.63 4.19 -2.59
CA LEU A 52 4.61 3.99 -1.56
C LEU A 52 5.30 3.87 -0.20
N THR A 53 4.85 4.68 0.75
CA THR A 53 5.19 4.53 2.17
C THR A 53 3.95 4.07 2.92
N SER A 54 4.10 3.09 3.80
CA SER A 54 3.04 2.58 4.67
C SER A 54 3.51 2.58 6.12
N ASN A 55 2.63 3.00 7.03
CA ASN A 55 2.89 3.02 8.47
C ASN A 55 1.63 2.63 9.23
N ALA A 56 1.65 1.48 9.89
CA ALA A 56 0.55 0.99 10.71
C ALA A 56 1.00 0.83 12.17
N GLN A 57 0.11 1.20 13.10
CA GLN A 57 0.30 1.00 14.53
C GLN A 57 -1.02 0.59 15.16
N PHE A 58 -1.05 -0.61 15.75
CA PHE A 58 -2.23 -1.13 16.43
C PHE A 58 -1.89 -1.53 17.84
N LYS A 59 -2.86 -1.37 18.74
CA LYS A 59 -2.78 -1.75 20.14
C LYS A 59 -4.12 -2.27 20.62
N VAL A 60 -4.16 -3.54 21.00
CA VAL A 60 -5.33 -4.12 21.64
C VAL A 60 -5.12 -4.13 23.14
N THR A 61 -6.13 -3.66 23.90
CA THR A 61 -6.09 -3.60 25.36
C THR A 61 -7.25 -4.38 25.95
N LEU A 62 -6.96 -5.13 27.02
CA LEU A 62 -7.96 -5.77 27.86
C LEU A 62 -7.86 -5.20 29.28
N LEU A 63 -8.95 -4.65 29.82
CA LEU A 63 -8.96 -4.00 31.13
C LEU A 63 -7.82 -2.98 31.30
N SER A 64 -7.58 -2.16 30.25
CA SER A 64 -6.49 -1.17 30.18
C SER A 64 -5.07 -1.74 30.10
N ILE A 65 -4.89 -3.05 30.05
CA ILE A 65 -3.60 -3.72 29.89
C ILE A 65 -3.38 -4.01 28.40
N PRO A 66 -2.26 -3.59 27.79
CA PRO A 66 -1.95 -3.96 26.41
C PRO A 66 -1.68 -5.47 26.30
N VAL A 67 -2.52 -6.18 25.54
CA VAL A 67 -2.38 -7.62 25.30
C VAL A 67 -1.80 -7.93 23.93
N TYR A 68 -1.86 -6.97 22.99
CA TYR A 68 -1.27 -7.11 21.66
C TYR A 68 -0.81 -5.75 21.14
N LYS A 69 0.35 -5.75 20.47
CA LYS A 69 0.92 -4.59 19.77
C LYS A 69 1.38 -5.00 18.39
N TYR A 70 1.07 -4.16 17.42
CA TYR A 70 1.49 -4.30 16.04
C TYR A 70 2.08 -2.99 15.55
N LYS A 71 3.23 -3.07 14.88
CA LYS A 71 3.83 -1.95 14.18
C LYS A 71 4.38 -2.44 12.85
N HIS A 72 4.01 -1.75 11.78
CA HIS A 72 4.52 -2.04 10.44
C HIS A 72 4.93 -0.75 9.74
N ILE A 73 6.11 -0.75 9.15
CA ILE A 73 6.59 0.32 8.29
C ILE A 73 7.11 -0.34 7.02
N SER A 74 6.69 0.18 5.86
CA SER A 74 7.24 -0.24 4.57
C SER A 74 7.49 0.92 3.63
N GLN A 75 8.49 0.74 2.78
CA GLN A 75 8.75 1.58 1.61
C GLN A 75 8.83 0.67 0.39
N GLU A 76 8.01 0.96 -0.59
CA GLU A 76 7.95 0.22 -1.84
C GLU A 76 8.24 1.18 -2.99
N LEU A 77 9.14 0.79 -3.89
CA LEU A 77 9.44 1.52 -5.11
C LEU A 77 8.86 0.76 -6.30
N TRP A 78 8.03 1.43 -7.08
CA TRP A 78 7.29 0.84 -8.18
C TRP A 78 7.73 1.43 -9.52
N ASN A 79 8.05 0.57 -10.47
CA ASN A 79 8.27 0.97 -11.86
C ASN A 79 7.00 0.62 -12.65
N LYS A 80 6.17 1.62 -12.94
CA LYS A 80 4.78 1.41 -13.42
C LYS A 80 4.02 0.51 -12.44
N ASP A 81 3.65 -0.71 -12.88
CA ASP A 81 2.85 -1.66 -12.11
C ASP A 81 3.68 -2.78 -11.46
N CYS A 82 5.00 -2.77 -11.64
CA CYS A 82 5.90 -3.78 -11.11
C CYS A 82 6.62 -3.28 -9.87
N LEU A 83 6.63 -4.07 -8.82
CA LEU A 83 7.47 -3.79 -7.65
C LEU A 83 8.95 -3.82 -8.08
N HIS A 84 9.66 -2.72 -7.81
CA HIS A 84 11.07 -2.57 -8.14
C HIS A 84 11.98 -2.76 -6.93
N ALA A 85 11.58 -2.25 -5.78
CA ALA A 85 12.26 -2.46 -4.51
C ALA A 85 11.26 -2.42 -3.35
N ILE A 86 11.60 -3.08 -2.27
CA ILE A 86 10.86 -3.08 -1.02
C ILE A 86 11.83 -3.13 0.16
N GLU A 87 11.51 -2.34 1.17
CA GLU A 87 12.06 -2.45 2.51
C GLU A 87 10.92 -2.34 3.51
N SER A 88 10.78 -3.34 4.39
CA SER A 88 9.79 -3.30 5.45
C SER A 88 10.31 -3.87 6.76
N SER A 89 9.71 -3.41 7.85
CA SER A 89 9.90 -3.91 9.20
C SER A 89 8.54 -4.05 9.87
N THR A 90 8.27 -5.22 10.41
CA THR A 90 7.03 -5.55 11.11
C THR A 90 7.34 -6.12 12.49
N GLN A 91 6.69 -5.57 13.51
CA GLN A 91 6.63 -6.12 14.86
C GLN A 91 5.20 -6.59 15.10
N ASP A 92 5.00 -7.88 15.32
CA ASP A 92 3.68 -8.51 15.40
C ASP A 92 3.59 -9.41 16.65
N GLY A 93 2.95 -8.90 17.71
CA GLY A 93 2.70 -9.64 18.94
C GLY A 93 3.94 -10.14 19.69
N GLY A 94 5.13 -9.67 19.32
CA GLY A 94 6.42 -10.10 19.87
C GLY A 94 7.36 -10.72 18.85
N ASP A 95 6.86 -11.01 17.65
CA ASP A 95 7.67 -11.47 16.51
C ASP A 95 8.14 -10.27 15.68
N ASP A 96 9.39 -10.31 15.20
CA ASP A 96 9.98 -9.31 14.33
C ASP A 96 10.25 -9.89 12.94
N TYR A 97 9.79 -9.17 11.92
CA TYR A 97 9.99 -9.52 10.52
C TYR A 97 10.66 -8.38 9.77
N LYS A 98 11.51 -8.74 8.81
CA LYS A 98 12.08 -7.81 7.83
C LYS A 98 11.89 -8.36 6.43
N VAL A 99 11.54 -7.49 5.49
CA VAL A 99 11.49 -7.83 4.08
C VAL A 99 12.34 -6.83 3.33
N LEU A 100 13.32 -7.35 2.59
CA LEU A 100 14.17 -6.58 1.70
C LEU A 100 14.19 -7.25 0.35
N GLY A 101 13.94 -6.48 -0.71
CA GLY A 101 13.98 -7.00 -2.06
C GLY A 101 14.23 -5.90 -3.07
N LYS A 102 14.81 -6.25 -4.22
CA LYS A 102 15.06 -5.32 -5.33
C LYS A 102 15.13 -6.03 -6.66
N THR A 103 14.92 -5.26 -7.71
CA THR A 103 15.12 -5.71 -9.10
C THR A 103 16.58 -5.60 -9.49
N GLU A 104 17.15 -6.71 -9.96
CA GLU A 104 18.48 -6.82 -10.57
C GLU A 104 18.36 -7.48 -11.93
N ALA A 105 18.95 -6.90 -12.96
CA ALA A 105 18.89 -7.43 -14.33
C ALA A 105 17.46 -7.79 -14.80
N ASN A 106 16.46 -6.92 -14.50
CA ASN A 106 15.04 -7.06 -14.80
C ASN A 106 14.27 -8.13 -14.00
N THR A 107 14.90 -8.81 -13.08
CA THR A 107 14.25 -9.79 -12.22
C THR A 107 14.25 -9.28 -10.78
N PHE A 108 13.08 -9.21 -10.15
CA PHE A 108 12.96 -8.89 -8.72
C PHE A 108 13.38 -10.10 -7.88
N LYS A 109 14.19 -9.85 -6.86
CA LYS A 109 14.68 -10.87 -5.92
C LYS A 109 14.45 -10.42 -4.50
N LEU A 110 13.96 -11.32 -3.65
CA LEU A 110 13.99 -11.14 -2.20
C LEU A 110 15.42 -11.39 -1.69
N ILE A 111 15.87 -10.51 -0.80
CA ILE A 111 17.14 -10.59 -0.08
C ILE A 111 16.88 -11.06 1.35
N GLU A 112 15.81 -10.56 1.96
CA GLU A 112 15.28 -10.98 3.26
C GLU A 112 13.75 -11.16 3.18
N PRO A 113 13.19 -12.21 3.79
CA PRO A 113 13.85 -13.32 4.47
C PRO A 113 14.56 -14.26 3.46
N THR A 114 15.69 -14.81 3.88
CA THR A 114 16.53 -15.68 3.03
C THR A 114 16.03 -17.12 2.90
N LYS A 115 14.89 -17.46 3.52
CA LYS A 115 14.41 -18.85 3.65
C LYS A 115 14.11 -19.55 2.32
N GLU A 116 13.73 -18.80 1.29
CA GLU A 116 13.50 -19.33 -0.06
C GLU A 116 13.94 -18.30 -1.09
N ALA A 117 14.69 -18.75 -2.09
CA ALA A 117 15.06 -17.90 -3.21
C ALA A 117 13.81 -17.55 -4.01
N PHE A 118 13.31 -16.33 -3.85
CA PHE A 118 12.19 -15.81 -4.63
C PHE A 118 12.70 -14.89 -5.73
N ALA A 119 12.29 -15.16 -6.96
CA ALA A 119 12.55 -14.31 -8.10
C ALA A 119 11.32 -14.23 -9.01
N ALA A 120 10.99 -13.04 -9.50
CA ALA A 120 9.90 -12.81 -10.42
C ALA A 120 10.16 -11.57 -11.28
N ASP A 121 9.68 -11.56 -12.52
CA ASP A 121 9.94 -10.45 -13.45
C ASP A 121 9.12 -9.19 -13.10
N CYS A 122 7.90 -9.37 -12.61
CA CYS A 122 7.00 -8.26 -12.26
C CYS A 122 6.09 -8.66 -11.10
N PRO A 123 6.61 -8.82 -9.88
CA PRO A 123 5.76 -9.15 -8.74
C PRO A 123 4.91 -7.95 -8.34
N MET A 124 3.74 -8.25 -7.76
CA MET A 124 2.92 -7.27 -7.05
C MET A 124 2.77 -7.69 -5.60
N THR A 125 2.62 -6.70 -4.73
CA THR A 125 2.29 -6.91 -3.31
C THR A 125 0.78 -6.85 -3.10
N PHE A 126 0.32 -6.99 -1.85
CA PHE A 126 -1.04 -6.62 -1.46
C PHE A 126 -1.18 -5.08 -1.48
N SER A 127 -0.90 -4.49 -2.63
CA SER A 127 -0.88 -3.04 -2.88
C SER A 127 -2.27 -2.54 -3.22
N TYR A 128 -3.14 -2.40 -2.22
CA TYR A 128 -4.54 -2.03 -2.37
C TYR A 128 -4.77 -0.72 -3.14
N TRP A 129 -3.79 0.17 -3.18
CA TRP A 129 -3.82 1.40 -3.97
C TRP A 129 -3.79 1.17 -5.49
N ASN A 130 -3.19 0.03 -5.92
CA ASN A 130 -3.08 -0.33 -7.34
C ASN A 130 -4.05 -1.48 -7.67
N PRO A 131 -5.21 -1.21 -8.30
CA PRO A 131 -6.21 -2.22 -8.57
C PRO A 131 -5.77 -3.31 -9.56
N LEU A 132 -4.61 -3.17 -10.22
CA LEU A 132 -4.06 -4.23 -11.09
C LEU A 132 -3.64 -5.47 -10.28
N MET A 133 -3.41 -5.33 -8.97
CA MET A 133 -3.20 -6.47 -8.09
C MET A 133 -4.39 -7.45 -8.11
N LEU A 134 -5.60 -6.96 -8.37
CA LEU A 134 -6.81 -7.80 -8.45
C LEU A 134 -6.81 -8.79 -9.64
N LYS A 135 -5.87 -8.66 -10.56
CA LYS A 135 -5.67 -9.58 -11.70
C LYS A 135 -4.57 -10.63 -11.45
N GLN A 136 -3.90 -10.55 -10.30
CA GLN A 136 -2.78 -11.44 -9.99
C GLN A 136 -3.28 -12.79 -9.43
N LYS A 137 -2.48 -13.83 -9.63
CA LYS A 137 -2.67 -15.15 -9.02
C LYS A 137 -1.82 -15.36 -7.78
N LYS A 138 -0.78 -14.52 -7.62
CA LYS A 138 0.12 -14.51 -6.47
C LYS A 138 0.45 -13.09 -6.07
N LEU A 139 0.55 -12.84 -4.79
CA LEU A 139 0.92 -11.54 -4.24
C LEU A 139 2.00 -11.71 -3.18
N LEU A 140 2.93 -10.77 -3.14
CA LEU A 140 3.97 -10.70 -2.12
C LEU A 140 3.41 -10.05 -0.86
N ASN A 141 3.51 -10.74 0.27
CA ASN A 141 3.18 -10.18 1.57
C ASN A 141 4.34 -9.29 2.05
N VAL A 142 4.09 -7.99 2.16
CA VAL A 142 5.09 -7.00 2.59
C VAL A 142 5.49 -7.11 4.05
N GLN A 143 4.73 -7.84 4.86
CA GLN A 143 5.01 -8.06 6.29
C GLN A 143 5.98 -9.22 6.50
N SER A 144 5.79 -10.33 5.76
CA SER A 144 6.51 -11.58 5.96
C SER A 144 7.48 -11.95 4.85
N GLY A 145 7.36 -11.33 3.66
CA GLY A 145 8.11 -11.71 2.45
C GLY A 145 7.56 -12.98 1.76
N GLU A 146 6.45 -13.52 2.22
CA GLU A 146 5.83 -14.70 1.62
C GLU A 146 5.14 -14.36 0.30
N TYR A 147 5.40 -15.14 -0.76
CA TYR A 147 4.73 -14.99 -2.06
C TYR A 147 3.60 -15.99 -2.18
N THR A 148 2.41 -15.51 -1.89
CA THR A 148 1.23 -16.34 -1.62
C THR A 148 0.30 -16.42 -2.82
N GLU A 149 -0.22 -17.60 -3.12
CA GLU A 149 -1.31 -17.79 -4.08
C GLU A 149 -2.60 -17.18 -3.53
N VAL A 150 -3.29 -16.43 -4.40
CA VAL A 150 -4.54 -15.76 -4.05
C VAL A 150 -5.68 -16.15 -4.98
N SER A 151 -6.88 -16.25 -4.42
CA SER A 151 -8.13 -16.33 -5.17
C SER A 151 -8.87 -15.00 -5.02
N ILE A 152 -9.10 -14.32 -6.13
CA ILE A 152 -9.74 -13.00 -6.15
C ILE A 152 -11.06 -13.07 -6.89
N LYS A 153 -12.14 -12.63 -6.22
CA LYS A 153 -13.50 -12.67 -6.75
C LYS A 153 -14.14 -11.29 -6.69
N TYR A 154 -14.73 -10.86 -7.81
CA TYR A 154 -15.61 -9.71 -7.85
C TYR A 154 -16.97 -10.04 -7.24
N LEU A 155 -17.42 -9.24 -6.28
CA LEU A 155 -18.67 -9.43 -5.55
C LEU A 155 -19.80 -8.49 -5.99
N GLY A 156 -19.56 -7.65 -7.02
CA GLY A 156 -20.52 -6.67 -7.52
C GLY A 156 -20.38 -5.29 -6.86
N LYS A 157 -21.20 -4.36 -7.32
CA LYS A 157 -21.34 -3.02 -6.72
C LYS A 157 -22.19 -3.11 -5.45
N LYS A 158 -21.79 -2.32 -4.45
CA LYS A 158 -22.49 -2.21 -3.18
C LYS A 158 -22.49 -0.77 -2.70
N SER A 159 -23.61 -0.35 -2.11
CA SER A 159 -23.67 0.91 -1.38
C SER A 159 -22.95 0.75 -0.04
N ILE A 160 -21.96 1.56 0.20
CA ILE A 160 -21.18 1.57 1.47
C ILE A 160 -21.12 2.99 2.02
N LYS A 161 -20.96 3.08 3.32
CA LYS A 161 -20.71 4.35 4.00
C LYS A 161 -19.20 4.56 4.12
N VAL A 162 -18.71 5.68 3.56
CA VAL A 162 -17.31 6.13 3.69
C VAL A 162 -17.34 7.56 4.24
N LYS A 163 -16.64 7.80 5.34
CA LYS A 163 -16.80 9.05 6.11
C LYS A 163 -18.29 9.21 6.49
N ASN A 164 -18.94 10.23 6.04
CA ASN A 164 -20.37 10.47 6.30
C ASN A 164 -21.25 10.35 5.03
N GLU A 165 -20.71 9.85 3.94
CA GLU A 165 -21.35 9.78 2.65
C GLU A 165 -21.62 8.32 2.24
N ASN A 166 -22.80 8.05 1.68
CA ASN A 166 -23.06 6.79 1.01
C ASN A 166 -22.53 6.86 -0.42
N LEU A 167 -21.79 5.85 -0.83
CA LEU A 167 -21.26 5.77 -2.19
C LEU A 167 -21.39 4.34 -2.73
N GLU A 168 -21.52 4.23 -4.04
CA GLU A 168 -21.46 2.95 -4.75
C GLU A 168 -20.00 2.58 -4.99
N ALA A 169 -19.63 1.37 -4.61
CA ALA A 169 -18.28 0.87 -4.76
C ALA A 169 -18.26 -0.56 -5.29
N ASP A 170 -17.29 -0.84 -6.17
CA ASP A 170 -16.96 -2.20 -6.61
C ASP A 170 -16.32 -2.97 -5.45
N SER A 171 -16.86 -4.15 -5.15
CA SER A 171 -16.38 -4.99 -4.05
C SER A 171 -15.66 -6.23 -4.56
N TYR A 172 -14.54 -6.57 -3.93
CA TYR A 172 -13.71 -7.73 -4.27
C TYR A 172 -13.35 -8.49 -3.01
N GLN A 173 -13.36 -9.81 -3.08
CA GLN A 173 -12.83 -10.69 -2.04
C GLN A 173 -11.49 -11.28 -2.46
N ILE A 174 -10.53 -11.28 -1.55
CA ILE A 174 -9.23 -11.93 -1.70
C ILE A 174 -9.11 -13.01 -0.65
N LEU A 175 -8.88 -14.23 -1.09
CA LEU A 175 -8.67 -15.39 -0.23
C LEU A 175 -7.29 -15.98 -0.48
N ALA A 176 -6.58 -16.28 0.62
CA ALA A 176 -5.35 -17.07 0.63
C ALA A 176 -5.26 -17.80 1.97
N PRO A 177 -4.30 -18.71 2.21
CA PRO A 177 -4.07 -19.27 3.53
C PRO A 177 -3.94 -18.15 4.58
N LYS A 178 -4.78 -18.19 5.63
CA LYS A 178 -4.85 -17.18 6.71
C LYS A 178 -5.23 -15.75 6.27
N ILE A 179 -5.64 -15.55 5.01
CA ILE A 179 -6.05 -14.24 4.48
C ILE A 179 -7.48 -14.35 3.98
N ASN A 180 -8.36 -13.50 4.52
CA ASN A 180 -9.72 -13.28 4.05
C ASN A 180 -9.99 -11.78 4.11
N ILE A 181 -9.81 -11.12 2.97
CA ILE A 181 -9.90 -9.66 2.84
C ILE A 181 -11.00 -9.32 1.87
N GLN A 182 -11.81 -8.31 2.18
CA GLN A 182 -12.73 -7.68 1.27
C GLN A 182 -12.30 -6.23 1.06
N LEU A 183 -12.27 -5.79 -0.21
CA LEU A 183 -11.86 -4.46 -0.64
C LEU A 183 -12.99 -3.76 -1.37
N TRP A 184 -13.04 -2.43 -1.25
CA TRP A 184 -13.98 -1.60 -2.00
C TRP A 184 -13.25 -0.48 -2.73
N TYR A 185 -13.61 -0.31 -3.99
CA TYR A 185 -13.07 0.72 -4.87
C TYR A 185 -14.20 1.57 -5.43
N LYS A 186 -14.01 2.89 -5.44
CA LYS A 186 -14.88 3.80 -6.21
C LYS A 186 -14.79 3.47 -7.71
N GLU A 187 -15.69 4.02 -8.50
CA GLU A 187 -15.64 3.93 -9.96
C GLU A 187 -14.32 4.48 -10.53
N SER A 188 -13.74 5.50 -9.90
CA SER A 188 -12.41 6.04 -10.20
C SER A 188 -11.25 5.08 -9.91
N LYS A 189 -11.54 3.85 -9.44
CA LYS A 189 -10.56 2.84 -8.98
C LYS A 189 -9.77 3.27 -7.74
N GLU A 190 -10.28 4.23 -7.01
CA GLU A 190 -9.73 4.61 -5.71
C GLU A 190 -10.16 3.61 -4.63
N TRP A 191 -9.19 3.08 -3.91
CA TRP A 191 -9.42 2.24 -2.72
C TRP A 191 -9.99 3.09 -1.58
N VAL A 192 -11.09 2.63 -0.96
CA VAL A 192 -11.82 3.42 0.05
C VAL A 192 -12.16 2.65 1.32
N LYS A 193 -12.13 1.33 1.29
CA LYS A 193 -12.46 0.50 2.45
C LYS A 193 -11.78 -0.86 2.36
N LEU A 194 -11.45 -1.43 3.51
CA LEU A 194 -11.02 -2.81 3.66
C LEU A 194 -11.72 -3.42 4.89
N GLU A 195 -12.13 -4.66 4.76
CA GLU A 195 -12.48 -5.53 5.88
C GLU A 195 -11.66 -6.81 5.80
N SER A 196 -11.34 -7.39 6.93
CA SER A 196 -10.62 -8.65 7.02
C SER A 196 -11.14 -9.48 8.18
N ILE A 197 -11.19 -10.80 7.99
CA ILE A 197 -11.43 -11.74 9.07
C ILE A 197 -10.11 -12.43 9.40
N THR A 198 -9.68 -12.30 10.65
CA THR A 198 -8.46 -12.97 11.12
C THR A 198 -8.67 -14.48 11.28
N PRO A 199 -7.60 -15.30 11.35
CA PRO A 199 -7.72 -16.72 11.65
C PRO A 199 -8.47 -17.02 12.95
N ASP A 200 -8.37 -16.14 13.95
CA ASP A 200 -9.06 -16.23 15.24
C ASP A 200 -10.49 -15.63 15.21
N ASN A 201 -11.00 -15.38 13.99
CA ASN A 201 -12.35 -14.89 13.72
C ASN A 201 -12.65 -13.47 14.26
N HIS A 202 -11.64 -12.62 14.43
CA HIS A 202 -11.85 -11.20 14.69
C HIS A 202 -12.12 -10.44 13.38
N HIS A 203 -13.03 -9.48 13.44
CA HIS A 203 -13.38 -8.62 12.31
C HIS A 203 -12.57 -7.33 12.34
N ILE A 204 -11.71 -7.14 11.34
CA ILE A 204 -10.91 -5.93 11.18
C ILE A 204 -11.54 -5.04 10.11
N VAL A 205 -11.73 -3.77 10.42
CA VAL A 205 -12.30 -2.77 9.50
C VAL A 205 -11.40 -1.57 9.39
N TYR A 206 -11.07 -1.20 8.17
CA TYR A 206 -10.35 0.03 7.82
C TYR A 206 -11.36 1.08 7.36
N THR A 207 -11.46 2.17 8.08
CA THR A 207 -12.37 3.28 7.80
C THR A 207 -11.56 4.52 7.43
N LEU A 208 -11.76 5.05 6.22
CA LEU A 208 -11.04 6.23 5.72
C LEU A 208 -11.46 7.48 6.53
N LYS A 209 -10.46 8.21 7.05
CA LYS A 209 -10.63 9.49 7.79
C LYS A 209 -11.07 10.64 6.90
#